data_be3d59fc966fd3dd640b7bd425df33c2
#
_entry.id   be3d59fc966fd3dd640b7bd425df33c2
#
_cell.length_a   1.000
_cell.length_b   1.000
_cell.length_c   1.000
_cell.angle_alpha   90.00
_cell.angle_beta   90.00
_cell.angle_gamma   90.00
#
_symmetry.space_group_name_H-M   'P 1'
#
loop_
_entity.id
_entity.type
_entity.pdbx_description
1 polymer ?
#
loop_
_entity_poly.entity_id
_entity_poly.type
_entity_poly.pdbx_seq_one_letter_code
_entity_poly.pdbx_strand_id
1 'polypeptide(L)'
;MKRFNLLLLVLLAAVSCAPKAQYENRAEKILAEINDPNSKYVVVISHRGDWRNYPENSIPAIESIIRMGADMMELDVKMTKDSVLVLMHDRTVDRMTNGKGPVSSYTYDSLKTLRMRRPHNITTDSIRVPSLREALLCCKDRILVNVDHAYPYYKQIVELTEELGVTGQVLMKGKSSVDKVAEDMSKHEKNLLYMPIIDINTPKGQKLFAEYQEKNVVPLAYEVCWQYPAPEVDDCIATVIKTGSKVWVNTLWSTLCGGHGNDDDAAVNAADPAEVYGQYIDMGASMIQTDRPALLLDYLRSIGRHD
;
A
#
# COMPACT_ATOMS: atom_id res chain seq x y z
N MET A 1 -27.31 -51.50 52.27
CA MET A 1 -26.91 -51.43 50.88
C MET A 1 -27.29 -50.06 50.35
N LYS A 2 -26.27 -49.11 50.22
CA LYS A 2 -26.48 -47.76 49.69
C LYS A 2 -26.03 -47.76 48.21
N ARG A 3 -26.94 -47.48 47.27
CA ARG A 3 -26.64 -47.32 45.85
C ARG A 3 -26.13 -45.91 45.59
N PHE A 4 -24.91 -45.80 45.14
CA PHE A 4 -24.33 -44.56 44.61
C PHE A 4 -24.72 -44.39 43.13
N ASN A 5 -25.53 -43.35 42.84
CA ASN A 5 -25.80 -42.93 41.46
C ASN A 5 -24.65 -42.01 41.01
N LEU A 6 -23.87 -42.48 40.06
CA LEU A 6 -22.84 -41.69 39.40
C LEU A 6 -23.49 -40.87 38.27
N LEU A 7 -23.68 -39.58 38.48
CA LEU A 7 -24.14 -38.66 37.44
C LEU A 7 -22.99 -38.32 36.54
N LEU A 8 -22.98 -38.86 35.32
CA LEU A 8 -21.99 -38.54 34.31
C LEU A 8 -22.39 -37.21 33.66
N LEU A 9 -21.71 -36.09 34.02
CA LEU A 9 -21.84 -34.81 33.34
C LEU A 9 -21.08 -34.88 32.01
N VAL A 10 -21.83 -35.00 30.91
CA VAL A 10 -21.27 -34.81 29.56
C VAL A 10 -21.21 -33.33 29.28
N LEU A 11 -20.01 -32.70 29.36
CA LEU A 11 -19.78 -31.39 28.85
C LEU A 11 -19.77 -31.44 27.30
N LEU A 12 -20.89 -31.03 26.70
CA LEU A 12 -20.91 -30.70 25.26
C LEU A 12 -20.16 -29.37 25.07
N ALA A 13 -18.91 -29.45 24.60
CA ALA A 13 -18.21 -28.29 24.06
C ALA A 13 -18.91 -27.89 22.77
N ALA A 14 -19.75 -26.87 22.84
CA ALA A 14 -20.29 -26.22 21.67
C ALA A 14 -19.13 -25.51 20.97
N VAL A 15 -18.56 -26.12 19.92
CA VAL A 15 -17.67 -25.42 18.97
C VAL A 15 -18.56 -24.42 18.26
N SER A 16 -18.54 -23.17 18.70
CA SER A 16 -19.15 -22.05 17.98
C SER A 16 -18.39 -21.85 16.70
N CYS A 17 -18.87 -22.44 15.61
CA CYS A 17 -18.42 -22.10 14.27
C CYS A 17 -19.03 -20.74 13.95
N ALA A 18 -18.32 -19.65 14.24
CA ALA A 18 -18.70 -18.34 13.75
C ALA A 18 -18.78 -18.43 12.20
N PRO A 19 -19.85 -17.92 11.58
CA PRO A 19 -19.94 -17.92 10.13
C PRO A 19 -18.71 -17.21 9.57
N LYS A 20 -17.99 -17.88 8.65
CA LYS A 20 -16.90 -17.24 7.91
C LYS A 20 -17.48 -16.01 7.21
N ALA A 21 -16.91 -14.84 7.48
CA ALA A 21 -17.31 -13.61 6.80
C ALA A 21 -17.26 -13.86 5.28
N GLN A 22 -18.39 -13.63 4.62
CA GLN A 22 -18.49 -13.84 3.18
C GLN A 22 -18.19 -12.47 2.52
N TYR A 23 -17.06 -12.36 1.86
CA TYR A 23 -16.69 -11.19 1.06
C TYR A 23 -17.12 -11.41 -0.39
N GLU A 24 -17.57 -10.35 -1.07
CA GLU A 24 -17.97 -10.42 -2.48
C GLU A 24 -16.75 -10.58 -3.39
N ASN A 25 -15.62 -10.01 -2.97
CA ASN A 25 -14.37 -10.04 -3.73
C ASN A 25 -13.13 -9.94 -2.81
N ARG A 26 -11.93 -10.09 -3.40
CA ARG A 26 -10.68 -10.07 -2.62
C ARG A 26 -10.35 -8.68 -2.06
N ALA A 27 -10.66 -7.61 -2.78
CA ALA A 27 -10.40 -6.25 -2.29
C ALA A 27 -11.21 -5.94 -1.02
N GLU A 28 -12.46 -6.40 -0.93
CA GLU A 28 -13.27 -6.29 0.29
C GLU A 28 -12.69 -7.09 1.45
N LYS A 29 -12.17 -8.30 1.19
CA LYS A 29 -11.48 -9.08 2.21
C LYS A 29 -10.28 -8.32 2.78
N ILE A 30 -9.42 -7.75 1.90
CA ILE A 30 -8.25 -6.98 2.34
C ILE A 30 -8.68 -5.76 3.17
N LEU A 31 -9.72 -5.04 2.74
CA LEU A 31 -10.26 -3.90 3.51
C LEU A 31 -10.81 -4.34 4.87
N ALA A 32 -11.43 -5.49 4.96
CA ALA A 32 -11.92 -6.02 6.24
C ALA A 32 -10.75 -6.34 7.18
N GLU A 33 -9.66 -6.94 6.68
CA GLU A 33 -8.44 -7.18 7.47
C GLU A 33 -7.80 -5.85 7.95
N ILE A 34 -7.78 -4.82 7.10
CA ILE A 34 -7.29 -3.49 7.49
C ILE A 34 -8.19 -2.87 8.57
N ASN A 35 -9.50 -3.00 8.47
CA ASN A 35 -10.44 -2.39 9.39
C ASN A 35 -10.65 -3.18 10.70
N ASP A 36 -10.24 -4.44 10.76
CA ASP A 36 -10.30 -5.22 12.00
C ASP A 36 -9.14 -4.85 12.94
N PRO A 37 -9.40 -4.27 14.12
CA PRO A 37 -8.38 -3.93 15.09
C PRO A 37 -7.66 -5.15 15.69
N ASN A 38 -8.26 -6.34 15.58
CA ASN A 38 -7.72 -7.59 16.12
C ASN A 38 -7.00 -8.42 15.04
N SER A 39 -7.08 -8.02 13.78
CA SER A 39 -6.41 -8.72 12.70
C SER A 39 -4.90 -8.71 12.89
N LYS A 40 -4.32 -9.90 12.72
CA LYS A 40 -2.87 -10.10 12.67
C LYS A 40 -2.32 -10.11 11.25
N TYR A 41 -3.20 -9.92 10.28
CA TYR A 41 -2.85 -9.88 8.87
C TYR A 41 -1.92 -8.71 8.58
N VAL A 42 -0.90 -8.94 7.76
CA VAL A 42 0.02 -7.90 7.30
C VAL A 42 -0.20 -7.69 5.81
N VAL A 43 -0.64 -6.50 5.46
CA VAL A 43 -0.93 -6.10 4.08
C VAL A 43 0.39 -5.91 3.32
N VAL A 44 0.54 -6.62 2.21
CA VAL A 44 1.71 -6.53 1.33
C VAL A 44 1.44 -5.56 0.19
N ILE A 45 2.20 -4.47 0.16
CA ILE A 45 2.12 -3.45 -0.87
C ILE A 45 3.31 -3.57 -1.82
N SER A 46 3.06 -3.77 -3.10
CA SER A 46 4.10 -3.84 -4.10
C SER A 46 4.37 -2.46 -4.69
N HIS A 47 5.58 -1.93 -4.45
CA HIS A 47 6.05 -0.66 -4.96
C HIS A 47 6.22 -0.72 -6.49
N ARG A 48 5.44 0.06 -7.22
CA ARG A 48 5.38 0.11 -8.70
C ARG A 48 5.11 -1.24 -9.37
N GLY A 49 4.53 -2.21 -8.64
CA GLY A 49 4.25 -3.57 -9.09
C GLY A 49 5.50 -4.46 -9.13
N ASP A 50 5.46 -5.55 -9.90
CA ASP A 50 6.60 -6.46 -10.10
C ASP A 50 7.63 -5.87 -11.07
N TRP A 51 8.20 -4.73 -10.69
CA TRP A 51 9.11 -3.99 -11.55
C TRP A 51 10.44 -4.69 -11.82
N ARG A 52 10.78 -5.70 -11.05
CA ARG A 52 12.01 -6.49 -11.28
C ARG A 52 11.89 -7.41 -12.48
N ASN A 53 10.68 -7.83 -12.83
CA ASN A 53 10.41 -8.72 -13.96
C ASN A 53 9.75 -8.00 -15.15
N TYR A 54 9.04 -6.90 -14.90
CA TYR A 54 8.30 -6.11 -15.89
C TYR A 54 8.69 -4.62 -15.80
N PRO A 55 8.31 -3.78 -16.76
CA PRO A 55 8.40 -2.34 -16.56
C PRO A 55 7.60 -1.90 -15.33
N GLU A 56 8.19 -1.05 -14.49
CA GLU A 56 7.48 -0.45 -13.35
C GLU A 56 6.21 0.27 -13.83
N ASN A 57 5.17 0.34 -12.99
CA ASN A 57 3.94 1.04 -13.34
C ASN A 57 3.27 0.54 -14.64
N SER A 58 3.35 -0.75 -14.94
CA SER A 58 2.75 -1.36 -16.13
C SER A 58 1.67 -2.40 -15.79
N ILE A 59 0.74 -2.62 -16.71
CA ILE A 59 -0.30 -3.64 -16.52
C ILE A 59 0.28 -5.03 -16.26
N PRO A 60 1.31 -5.51 -16.99
CA PRO A 60 1.93 -6.81 -16.67
C PRO A 60 2.57 -6.87 -15.28
N ALA A 61 3.12 -5.75 -14.76
CA ALA A 61 3.64 -5.69 -13.40
C ALA A 61 2.52 -5.81 -12.36
N ILE A 62 1.37 -5.15 -12.59
CA ILE A 62 0.16 -5.28 -11.76
C ILE A 62 -0.36 -6.72 -11.77
N GLU A 63 -0.54 -7.32 -12.95
CA GLU A 63 -1.01 -8.69 -13.10
C GLU A 63 -0.08 -9.70 -12.41
N SER A 64 1.22 -9.43 -12.40
CA SER A 64 2.18 -10.30 -11.75
C SER A 64 2.01 -10.30 -10.23
N ILE A 65 1.90 -9.13 -9.59
CA ILE A 65 1.73 -9.04 -8.13
C ILE A 65 0.38 -9.60 -7.67
N ILE A 66 -0.66 -9.44 -8.48
CA ILE A 66 -1.97 -10.06 -8.19
C ILE A 66 -1.84 -11.59 -8.16
N ARG A 67 -1.12 -12.18 -9.13
CA ARG A 67 -0.86 -13.65 -9.14
C ARG A 67 0.00 -14.11 -7.97
N MET A 68 0.94 -13.29 -7.49
CA MET A 68 1.75 -13.58 -6.29
C MET A 68 0.89 -13.61 -5.02
N GLY A 69 -0.21 -12.85 -5.01
CA GLY A 69 -1.09 -12.67 -3.85
C GLY A 69 -0.83 -11.40 -3.05
N ALA A 70 -0.13 -10.40 -3.60
CA ALA A 70 -0.01 -9.10 -2.96
C ALA A 70 -1.37 -8.41 -2.82
N ASP A 71 -1.52 -7.56 -1.81
CA ASP A 71 -2.80 -6.96 -1.42
C ASP A 71 -3.05 -5.61 -2.04
N MET A 72 -1.99 -4.88 -2.31
CA MET A 72 -2.09 -3.51 -2.81
C MET A 72 -0.99 -3.25 -3.85
N MET A 73 -1.39 -2.58 -4.93
CA MET A 73 -0.48 -1.98 -5.89
C MET A 73 -0.20 -0.54 -5.47
N GLU A 74 1.06 -0.19 -5.23
CA GLU A 74 1.45 1.21 -5.21
C GLU A 74 1.86 1.64 -6.61
N LEU A 75 1.38 2.80 -7.05
CA LEU A 75 1.61 3.34 -8.39
C LEU A 75 1.73 4.86 -8.38
N ASP A 76 2.52 5.36 -9.34
CA ASP A 76 2.79 6.80 -9.51
C ASP A 76 1.94 7.41 -10.61
N VAL A 77 1.42 8.61 -10.38
CA VAL A 77 0.52 9.28 -11.34
C VAL A 77 1.14 10.57 -11.88
N LYS A 78 1.03 10.75 -13.18
CA LYS A 78 1.31 12.02 -13.89
C LYS A 78 0.17 12.34 -14.85
N MET A 79 0.13 13.60 -15.30
CA MET A 79 -0.89 14.07 -16.23
C MET A 79 -0.27 14.40 -17.59
N THR A 80 -0.89 13.93 -18.66
CA THR A 80 -0.54 14.25 -20.04
C THR A 80 -1.00 15.66 -20.43
N LYS A 81 -0.60 16.12 -21.63
CA LYS A 81 -1.00 17.41 -22.21
C LYS A 81 -2.52 17.54 -22.39
N ASP A 82 -3.20 16.46 -22.72
CA ASP A 82 -4.65 16.36 -22.90
C ASP A 82 -5.40 15.89 -21.66
N SER A 83 -4.78 16.09 -20.47
CA SER A 83 -5.38 15.88 -19.16
C SER A 83 -5.75 14.41 -18.84
N VAL A 84 -5.11 13.44 -19.47
CA VAL A 84 -5.24 12.03 -19.09
C VAL A 84 -4.26 11.68 -17.99
N LEU A 85 -4.72 11.04 -16.91
CA LEU A 85 -3.88 10.51 -15.84
C LEU A 85 -3.25 9.20 -16.29
N VAL A 86 -1.92 9.13 -16.21
CA VAL A 86 -1.10 7.99 -16.65
C VAL A 86 -0.16 7.52 -15.56
N LEU A 87 0.27 6.27 -15.63
CA LEU A 87 1.23 5.71 -14.68
C LEU A 87 2.65 6.05 -15.10
N MET A 88 3.30 6.88 -14.29
CA MET A 88 4.70 7.28 -14.50
C MET A 88 5.28 7.87 -13.22
N HIS A 89 6.44 7.38 -12.77
CA HIS A 89 7.12 7.96 -11.62
C HIS A 89 7.77 9.30 -11.96
N ASP A 90 8.57 9.33 -13.01
CA ASP A 90 9.37 10.49 -13.38
C ASP A 90 8.51 11.58 -14.05
N ARG A 91 8.99 12.82 -14.00
CA ARG A 91 8.37 13.93 -14.76
C ARG A 91 8.56 13.80 -16.27
N THR A 92 9.54 12.99 -16.71
CA THR A 92 9.86 12.75 -18.11
C THR A 92 9.72 11.26 -18.45
N VAL A 93 9.55 10.95 -19.72
CA VAL A 93 9.42 9.57 -20.22
C VAL A 93 10.75 8.86 -20.43
N ASP A 94 11.87 9.54 -20.24
CA ASP A 94 13.22 9.17 -20.69
C ASP A 94 13.74 7.86 -20.11
N ARG A 95 13.55 7.63 -18.80
CA ARG A 95 14.01 6.43 -18.12
C ARG A 95 13.11 5.24 -18.43
N MET A 96 11.82 5.47 -18.40
CA MET A 96 10.79 4.42 -18.45
C MET A 96 10.44 3.97 -19.87
N THR A 97 10.77 4.76 -20.90
CA THR A 97 10.37 4.50 -22.29
C THR A 97 11.49 4.77 -23.28
N ASN A 98 11.25 4.43 -24.54
CA ASN A 98 12.11 4.81 -25.66
C ASN A 98 11.90 6.25 -26.16
N GLY A 99 11.00 7.03 -25.52
CA GLY A 99 10.77 8.45 -25.80
C GLY A 99 11.70 9.38 -25.04
N LYS A 100 11.47 10.69 -25.20
CA LYS A 100 12.23 11.78 -24.57
C LYS A 100 11.33 12.95 -24.18
N GLY A 101 11.64 13.58 -23.05
CA GLY A 101 11.01 14.81 -22.60
C GLY A 101 9.82 14.62 -21.62
N PRO A 102 9.17 15.73 -21.22
CA PRO A 102 8.16 15.71 -20.18
C PRO A 102 6.90 14.94 -20.56
N VAL A 103 6.31 14.20 -19.62
CA VAL A 103 5.01 13.54 -19.78
C VAL A 103 3.94 14.55 -20.22
N SER A 104 3.94 15.74 -19.62
CA SER A 104 2.99 16.82 -19.91
C SER A 104 3.10 17.43 -21.33
N SER A 105 4.10 17.05 -22.13
CA SER A 105 4.22 17.44 -23.55
C SER A 105 3.56 16.45 -24.51
N TYR A 106 3.19 15.25 -24.04
CA TYR A 106 2.55 14.20 -24.82
C TYR A 106 1.04 14.23 -24.63
N THR A 107 0.27 14.03 -25.71
CA THR A 107 -1.10 13.54 -25.61
C THR A 107 -1.06 12.05 -25.22
N TYR A 108 -2.14 11.52 -24.64
CA TYR A 108 -2.17 10.11 -24.27
C TYR A 108 -1.97 9.19 -25.49
N ASP A 109 -2.58 9.53 -26.64
CA ASP A 109 -2.40 8.75 -27.88
C ASP A 109 -0.94 8.75 -28.34
N SER A 110 -0.24 9.89 -28.28
CA SER A 110 1.19 9.93 -28.59
C SER A 110 2.05 9.18 -27.57
N LEU A 111 1.69 9.23 -26.28
CA LEU A 111 2.38 8.52 -25.23
C LEU A 111 2.28 6.99 -25.41
N LYS A 112 1.11 6.48 -25.79
CA LYS A 112 0.89 5.06 -26.10
C LYS A 112 1.71 4.50 -27.26
N THR A 113 2.29 5.34 -28.11
CA THR A 113 3.22 4.86 -29.15
C THR A 113 4.59 4.47 -28.58
N LEU A 114 4.95 5.01 -27.42
CA LEU A 114 6.22 4.72 -26.77
C LEU A 114 6.22 3.31 -26.17
N ARG A 115 7.36 2.64 -26.27
CA ARG A 115 7.60 1.31 -25.68
C ARG A 115 8.27 1.46 -24.33
N MET A 116 7.72 0.80 -23.31
CA MET A 116 8.28 0.82 -21.96
C MET A 116 9.56 -0.02 -21.87
N ARG A 117 10.40 0.30 -20.89
CA ARG A 117 11.65 -0.39 -20.58
C ARG A 117 11.51 -1.19 -19.29
N ARG A 118 12.04 -2.40 -19.30
CA ARG A 118 12.29 -3.22 -18.10
C ARG A 118 13.60 -2.78 -17.42
N PRO A 119 13.90 -3.30 -16.21
CA PRO A 119 15.21 -3.17 -15.60
C PRO A 119 16.36 -3.44 -16.60
N HIS A 120 17.50 -2.86 -16.34
CA HIS A 120 18.66 -2.89 -17.24
C HIS A 120 18.44 -2.20 -18.60
N ASN A 121 17.46 -1.27 -18.67
CA ASN A 121 17.19 -0.44 -19.85
C ASN A 121 16.75 -1.24 -21.11
N ILE A 122 16.17 -2.42 -20.93
CA ILE A 122 15.70 -3.27 -22.02
C ILE A 122 14.33 -2.79 -22.50
N THR A 123 14.25 -2.24 -23.72
CA THR A 123 12.99 -1.82 -24.33
C THR A 123 12.12 -3.04 -24.69
N THR A 124 10.86 -3.03 -24.27
CA THR A 124 9.88 -4.07 -24.61
C THR A 124 9.25 -3.83 -25.99
N ASP A 125 8.74 -4.87 -26.63
CA ASP A 125 8.09 -4.72 -27.94
C ASP A 125 6.62 -4.27 -27.83
N SER A 126 5.91 -4.71 -26.80
CA SER A 126 4.45 -4.58 -26.70
C SER A 126 3.95 -3.78 -25.50
N ILE A 127 4.76 -3.58 -24.43
CA ILE A 127 4.29 -2.92 -23.22
C ILE A 127 4.31 -1.41 -23.39
N ARG A 128 3.18 -0.77 -23.07
CA ARG A 128 2.91 0.66 -23.23
C ARG A 128 2.61 1.29 -21.87
N VAL A 129 2.78 2.62 -21.79
CA VAL A 129 2.40 3.40 -20.60
C VAL A 129 0.87 3.34 -20.45
N PRO A 130 0.35 2.76 -19.34
CA PRO A 130 -1.07 2.69 -19.13
C PRO A 130 -1.63 4.00 -18.57
N SER A 131 -2.91 4.24 -18.82
CA SER A 131 -3.69 5.23 -18.07
C SER A 131 -3.99 4.71 -16.66
N LEU A 132 -4.28 5.65 -15.74
CA LEU A 132 -4.79 5.31 -14.40
C LEU A 132 -6.10 4.50 -14.51
N ARG A 133 -6.97 4.83 -15.48
CA ARG A 133 -8.20 4.07 -15.75
C ARG A 133 -7.92 2.59 -16.03
N GLU A 134 -6.98 2.29 -16.91
CA GLU A 134 -6.61 0.90 -17.23
C GLU A 134 -6.05 0.16 -16.01
N ALA A 135 -5.23 0.82 -15.20
CA ALA A 135 -4.68 0.26 -13.98
C ALA A 135 -5.77 -0.02 -12.92
N LEU A 136 -6.69 0.94 -12.71
CA LEU A 136 -7.80 0.76 -11.76
C LEU A 136 -8.74 -0.37 -12.19
N LEU A 137 -9.04 -0.49 -13.48
CA LEU A 137 -9.83 -1.62 -14.01
C LEU A 137 -9.11 -2.96 -13.84
N CYS A 138 -7.78 -2.99 -13.99
CA CYS A 138 -6.98 -4.18 -13.76
C CYS A 138 -7.02 -4.63 -12.28
N CYS A 139 -7.05 -3.67 -11.34
CA CYS A 139 -7.08 -3.93 -9.90
C CYS A 139 -8.48 -4.15 -9.33
N LYS A 140 -9.54 -3.72 -10.04
CA LYS A 140 -10.92 -3.73 -9.55
C LYS A 140 -11.31 -5.11 -9.00
N ASP A 141 -11.87 -5.11 -7.79
CA ASP A 141 -12.35 -6.29 -7.05
C ASP A 141 -11.25 -7.33 -6.71
N ARG A 142 -10.01 -7.06 -7.08
CA ARG A 142 -8.89 -8.00 -6.93
C ARG A 142 -7.90 -7.58 -5.85
N ILE A 143 -7.44 -6.32 -5.86
CA ILE A 143 -6.51 -5.74 -4.89
C ILE A 143 -6.80 -4.27 -4.65
N LEU A 144 -6.24 -3.70 -3.59
CA LEU A 144 -6.28 -2.26 -3.36
C LEU A 144 -5.25 -1.53 -4.22
N VAL A 145 -5.41 -0.21 -4.33
CA VAL A 145 -4.48 0.67 -5.06
C VAL A 145 -4.07 1.82 -4.18
N ASN A 146 -2.77 2.03 -4.00
CA ASN A 146 -2.22 3.26 -3.44
C ASN A 146 -1.71 4.16 -4.57
N VAL A 147 -2.16 5.40 -4.61
CA VAL A 147 -1.75 6.39 -5.62
C VAL A 147 -0.74 7.36 -5.02
N ASP A 148 0.50 7.32 -5.52
CA ASP A 148 1.57 8.22 -5.12
C ASP A 148 1.79 9.36 -6.14
N HIS A 149 2.40 10.46 -5.68
CA HIS A 149 2.58 11.69 -6.47
C HIS A 149 1.26 12.25 -7.05
N ALA A 150 0.12 11.84 -6.52
CA ALA A 150 -1.21 12.00 -7.12
C ALA A 150 -2.08 13.08 -6.45
N TYR A 151 -1.70 13.56 -5.25
CA TYR A 151 -2.50 14.52 -4.49
C TYR A 151 -2.87 15.79 -5.28
N PRO A 152 -2.03 16.36 -6.17
CA PRO A 152 -2.43 17.48 -7.03
C PRO A 152 -3.62 17.19 -7.97
N TYR A 153 -3.93 15.92 -8.19
CA TYR A 153 -4.99 15.44 -9.07
C TYR A 153 -6.17 14.83 -8.29
N TYR A 154 -6.30 15.16 -6.98
CA TYR A 154 -7.28 14.55 -6.07
C TYR A 154 -8.68 14.52 -6.67
N LYS A 155 -9.20 15.68 -7.16
CA LYS A 155 -10.52 15.79 -7.76
C LYS A 155 -10.70 14.84 -8.94
N GLN A 156 -9.77 14.84 -9.90
CA GLN A 156 -9.86 13.99 -11.10
C GLN A 156 -9.81 12.50 -10.76
N ILE A 157 -9.07 12.14 -9.71
CA ILE A 157 -8.98 10.75 -9.26
C ILE A 157 -10.26 10.33 -8.56
N VAL A 158 -10.87 11.18 -7.73
CA VAL A 158 -12.17 10.90 -7.12
C VAL A 158 -13.23 10.68 -8.21
N GLU A 159 -13.36 11.62 -9.15
CA GLU A 159 -14.31 11.53 -10.25
C GLU A 159 -14.12 10.23 -11.08
N LEU A 160 -12.89 9.86 -11.38
CA LEU A 160 -12.55 8.63 -12.09
C LEU A 160 -12.92 7.38 -11.30
N THR A 161 -12.61 7.36 -9.99
CA THR A 161 -12.88 6.19 -9.14
C THR A 161 -14.37 6.01 -8.88
N GLU A 162 -15.14 7.10 -8.79
CA GLU A 162 -16.60 7.06 -8.71
C GLU A 162 -17.21 6.48 -9.98
N GLU A 163 -16.76 6.94 -11.16
CA GLU A 163 -17.20 6.42 -12.45
C GLU A 163 -16.96 4.90 -12.57
N LEU A 164 -15.80 4.43 -12.09
CA LEU A 164 -15.42 3.01 -12.16
C LEU A 164 -16.00 2.16 -11.02
N GLY A 165 -16.58 2.79 -9.98
CA GLY A 165 -17.11 2.10 -8.81
C GLY A 165 -16.02 1.50 -7.93
N VAL A 166 -14.85 2.15 -7.82
CA VAL A 166 -13.68 1.65 -7.05
C VAL A 166 -13.15 2.64 -6.00
N THR A 167 -13.92 3.69 -5.66
CA THR A 167 -13.49 4.73 -4.72
C THR A 167 -13.00 4.15 -3.38
N GLY A 168 -13.70 3.14 -2.84
CA GLY A 168 -13.32 2.48 -1.59
C GLY A 168 -12.09 1.57 -1.69
N GLN A 169 -11.57 1.32 -2.89
CA GLN A 169 -10.36 0.51 -3.10
C GLN A 169 -9.09 1.34 -3.28
N VAL A 170 -9.21 2.68 -3.32
CA VAL A 170 -8.09 3.58 -3.64
C VAL A 170 -7.68 4.36 -2.41
N LEU A 171 -6.40 4.24 -2.06
CA LEU A 171 -5.73 4.96 -0.98
C LEU A 171 -4.87 6.07 -1.57
N MET A 172 -5.20 7.32 -1.21
CA MET A 172 -4.38 8.50 -1.50
C MET A 172 -3.43 8.74 -0.35
N LYS A 173 -2.18 9.07 -0.63
CA LYS A 173 -1.22 9.48 0.39
C LYS A 173 -0.66 10.88 0.15
N GLY A 174 -0.16 11.54 1.21
CA GLY A 174 0.43 12.86 1.08
C GLY A 174 0.94 13.47 2.37
N LYS A 175 1.54 14.67 2.25
CA LYS A 175 2.12 15.45 3.35
C LYS A 175 1.35 16.76 3.58
N SER A 176 0.08 16.80 3.19
CA SER A 176 -0.80 17.96 3.39
C SER A 176 -1.27 18.05 4.84
N SER A 177 -1.54 19.28 5.31
CA SER A 177 -2.13 19.51 6.63
C SER A 177 -3.51 18.87 6.75
N VAL A 178 -3.93 18.57 7.97
CA VAL A 178 -5.25 18.01 8.26
C VAL A 178 -6.37 18.86 7.68
N ASP A 179 -6.28 20.19 7.84
CA ASP A 179 -7.30 21.12 7.33
C ASP A 179 -7.42 21.08 5.80
N LYS A 180 -6.27 21.03 5.12
CA LYS A 180 -6.25 20.93 3.66
C LYS A 180 -6.90 19.64 3.17
N VAL A 181 -6.59 18.51 3.82
CA VAL A 181 -7.19 17.22 3.48
C VAL A 181 -8.70 17.24 3.75
N ALA A 182 -9.13 17.76 4.92
CA ALA A 182 -10.53 17.86 5.27
C ALA A 182 -11.30 18.78 4.31
N GLU A 183 -10.71 19.92 3.92
CA GLU A 183 -11.28 20.83 2.93
C GLU A 183 -11.49 20.14 1.59
N ASP A 184 -10.47 19.42 1.08
CA ASP A 184 -10.55 18.76 -0.21
C ASP A 184 -11.61 17.63 -0.18
N MET A 185 -11.62 16.84 0.88
CA MET A 185 -12.61 15.78 1.06
C MET A 185 -14.05 16.31 1.16
N SER A 186 -14.25 17.47 1.79
CA SER A 186 -15.59 18.07 1.94
C SER A 186 -16.26 18.46 0.62
N LYS A 187 -15.51 18.51 -0.47
CA LYS A 187 -15.99 18.85 -1.82
C LYS A 187 -16.61 17.68 -2.58
N HIS A 188 -16.55 16.46 -2.00
CA HIS A 188 -17.00 15.24 -2.63
C HIS A 188 -17.93 14.45 -1.71
N GLU A 189 -18.95 13.80 -2.25
CA GLU A 189 -19.85 12.92 -1.47
C GLU A 189 -19.15 11.62 -1.06
N LYS A 190 -18.32 11.08 -1.95
CA LYS A 190 -17.46 9.92 -1.69
C LYS A 190 -16.01 10.35 -1.72
N ASN A 191 -15.23 9.79 -0.83
CA ASN A 191 -13.81 10.11 -0.72
C ASN A 191 -12.95 8.87 -0.85
N LEU A 192 -11.73 9.09 -1.35
CA LEU A 192 -10.67 8.08 -1.30
C LEU A 192 -10.29 7.80 0.16
N LEU A 193 -9.79 6.61 0.43
CA LEU A 193 -9.03 6.36 1.65
C LEU A 193 -7.83 7.31 1.68
N TYR A 194 -7.44 7.79 2.86
CA TYR A 194 -6.32 8.71 2.99
C TYR A 194 -5.33 8.27 4.04
N MET A 195 -4.04 8.49 3.76
CA MET A 195 -2.93 8.21 4.64
C MET A 195 -1.90 9.35 4.62
N PRO A 196 -1.56 9.97 5.77
CA PRO A 196 -0.46 10.92 5.85
C PRO A 196 0.89 10.20 5.80
N ILE A 197 1.87 10.84 5.15
CA ILE A 197 3.28 10.43 5.14
C ILE A 197 4.00 11.22 6.22
N ILE A 198 4.57 10.52 7.19
CA ILE A 198 5.25 11.09 8.36
C ILE A 198 6.74 10.78 8.31
N ASP A 199 7.57 11.75 7.93
CA ASP A 199 9.04 11.66 8.05
C ASP A 199 9.42 12.00 9.49
N ILE A 200 9.36 11.06 10.41
CA ILE A 200 9.36 11.32 11.86
C ILE A 200 10.69 11.90 12.37
N ASN A 201 11.83 11.62 11.72
CA ASN A 201 13.10 12.24 12.09
C ASN A 201 13.23 13.71 11.63
N THR A 202 12.18 14.31 11.07
CA THR A 202 12.18 15.72 10.62
C THR A 202 11.20 16.58 11.42
N PRO A 203 11.54 17.86 11.70
CA PRO A 203 10.60 18.77 12.38
C PRO A 203 9.27 18.92 11.65
N LYS A 204 9.27 18.83 10.30
CA LYS A 204 8.05 18.93 9.49
C LYS A 204 7.16 17.70 9.67
N GLY A 205 7.76 16.50 9.69
CA GLY A 205 7.02 15.26 9.92
C GLY A 205 6.45 15.18 11.33
N GLN A 206 7.26 15.53 12.34
CA GLN A 206 6.81 15.60 13.74
C GLN A 206 5.64 16.60 13.90
N LYS A 207 5.73 17.79 13.29
CA LYS A 207 4.65 18.78 13.32
C LYS A 207 3.37 18.26 12.66
N LEU A 208 3.49 17.61 11.50
CA LEU A 208 2.33 17.04 10.81
C LEU A 208 1.69 15.92 11.66
N PHE A 209 2.51 15.04 12.27
CA PHE A 209 2.01 14.01 13.15
C PHE A 209 1.26 14.59 14.36
N ALA A 210 1.85 15.58 15.02
CA ALA A 210 1.22 16.27 16.15
C ALA A 210 -0.13 16.91 15.76
N GLU A 211 -0.24 17.52 14.56
CA GLU A 211 -1.48 18.12 14.06
C GLU A 211 -2.62 17.09 13.97
N TYR A 212 -2.34 15.86 13.50
CA TYR A 212 -3.34 14.78 13.47
C TYR A 212 -3.79 14.40 14.87
N GLN A 213 -2.86 14.35 15.86
CA GLN A 213 -3.19 14.01 17.24
C GLN A 213 -4.01 15.13 17.91
N GLU A 214 -3.60 16.38 17.78
CA GLU A 214 -4.28 17.55 18.36
C GLU A 214 -5.72 17.71 17.84
N LYS A 215 -5.95 17.42 16.55
CA LYS A 215 -7.26 17.50 15.92
C LYS A 215 -8.10 16.24 16.07
N ASN A 216 -7.57 15.18 16.71
CA ASN A 216 -8.23 13.88 16.88
C ASN A 216 -8.71 13.28 15.53
N VAL A 217 -7.92 13.44 14.46
CA VAL A 217 -8.22 12.85 13.17
C VAL A 217 -7.48 11.50 13.07
N VAL A 218 -8.25 10.44 12.87
CA VAL A 218 -7.73 9.07 12.77
C VAL A 218 -7.81 8.61 11.32
N PRO A 219 -6.70 8.66 10.54
CA PRO A 219 -6.67 8.13 9.18
C PRO A 219 -6.63 6.61 9.18
N LEU A 220 -6.84 5.97 8.01
CA LEU A 220 -6.77 4.53 7.87
C LEU A 220 -5.41 3.97 8.33
N ALA A 221 -4.34 4.62 7.92
CA ALA A 221 -2.97 4.28 8.25
C ALA A 221 -2.10 5.53 8.33
N TYR A 222 -0.91 5.38 8.89
CA TYR A 222 0.19 6.36 8.77
C TYR A 222 1.36 5.68 8.06
N GLU A 223 1.86 6.28 6.99
CA GLU A 223 3.15 5.91 6.39
C GLU A 223 4.27 6.54 7.23
N VAL A 224 4.88 5.75 8.09
CA VAL A 224 5.96 6.21 8.97
C VAL A 224 7.30 5.95 8.29
N CYS A 225 8.05 7.03 8.02
CA CYS A 225 9.38 6.98 7.43
C CYS A 225 10.41 7.49 8.44
N TRP A 226 11.53 6.78 8.57
CA TRP A 226 12.65 7.21 9.41
C TRP A 226 13.99 6.80 8.81
N GLN A 227 14.99 7.67 8.95
CA GLN A 227 16.34 7.47 8.41
C GLN A 227 17.27 6.76 9.40
N TYR A 228 17.01 6.94 10.69
CA TYR A 228 17.78 6.34 11.79
C TYR A 228 16.86 6.04 12.98
N PRO A 229 17.18 4.99 13.78
CA PRO A 229 16.44 4.69 15.01
C PRO A 229 16.52 5.85 16.00
N ALA A 230 15.40 6.19 16.62
CA ALA A 230 15.31 7.24 17.62
C ALA A 230 14.03 7.06 18.44
N PRO A 231 13.99 7.54 19.71
CA PRO A 231 12.81 7.37 20.58
C PRO A 231 11.50 7.89 19.95
N GLU A 232 11.56 8.97 19.18
CA GLU A 232 10.40 9.53 18.48
C GLU A 232 9.80 8.57 17.45
N VAL A 233 10.55 7.60 16.91
CA VAL A 233 10.04 6.57 15.99
C VAL A 233 9.14 5.61 16.75
N ASP A 234 9.63 5.08 17.89
CA ASP A 234 8.89 4.15 18.72
C ASP A 234 7.64 4.80 19.31
N ASP A 235 7.76 6.04 19.78
CA ASP A 235 6.65 6.83 20.31
C ASP A 235 5.57 7.10 19.23
N CYS A 236 6.00 7.41 18.00
CA CYS A 236 5.10 7.60 16.86
C CYS A 236 4.32 6.32 16.57
N ILE A 237 5.02 5.19 16.39
CA ILE A 237 4.41 3.90 16.07
C ILE A 237 3.45 3.46 17.18
N ALA A 238 3.87 3.54 18.45
CA ALA A 238 3.02 3.22 19.59
C ALA A 238 1.75 4.09 19.64
N THR A 239 1.87 5.39 19.33
CA THR A 239 0.74 6.31 19.26
C THR A 239 -0.20 5.94 18.12
N VAL A 240 0.31 5.65 16.92
CA VAL A 240 -0.50 5.19 15.78
C VAL A 240 -1.31 3.96 16.14
N ILE A 241 -0.67 2.95 16.73
CA ILE A 241 -1.35 1.70 17.16
C ILE A 241 -2.45 2.02 18.18
N LYS A 242 -2.17 2.89 19.15
CA LYS A 242 -3.14 3.27 20.20
C LYS A 242 -4.37 3.99 19.65
N THR A 243 -4.25 4.72 18.53
CA THR A 243 -5.39 5.39 17.88
C THR A 243 -6.26 4.43 17.06
N GLY A 244 -5.79 3.21 16.81
CA GLY A 244 -6.46 2.21 15.97
C GLY A 244 -6.13 2.33 14.47
N SER A 245 -5.31 3.30 14.08
CA SER A 245 -4.76 3.39 12.71
C SER A 245 -3.75 2.27 12.45
N LYS A 246 -3.58 1.91 11.18
CA LYS A 246 -2.55 0.95 10.78
C LYS A 246 -1.18 1.63 10.63
N VAL A 247 -0.13 0.88 10.91
CA VAL A 247 1.26 1.31 10.70
C VAL A 247 1.73 0.79 9.35
N TRP A 248 2.03 1.71 8.43
CA TRP A 248 2.66 1.41 7.15
C TRP A 248 4.15 1.75 7.23
N VAL A 249 4.98 0.79 6.85
CA VAL A 249 6.44 0.97 6.73
C VAL A 249 6.89 0.68 5.30
N ASN A 250 8.03 1.28 4.90
CA ASN A 250 8.65 1.05 3.61
C ASN A 250 9.97 0.33 3.81
N THR A 251 10.14 -0.84 3.19
CA THR A 251 11.41 -1.59 3.23
C THR A 251 12.27 -1.37 1.98
N LEU A 252 11.97 -0.35 1.18
CA LEU A 252 12.53 -0.11 -0.15
C LEU A 252 14.04 0.19 -0.13
N TRP A 253 14.47 1.07 0.79
CA TRP A 253 15.87 1.46 0.99
C TRP A 253 16.11 2.08 2.37
N SER A 254 17.35 2.08 2.79
CA SER A 254 17.79 2.39 4.14
C SER A 254 17.26 3.71 4.74
N THR A 255 17.11 4.77 3.94
CA THR A 255 16.66 6.07 4.46
C THR A 255 15.15 6.15 4.75
N LEU A 256 14.40 5.10 4.45
CA LEU A 256 12.97 5.00 4.75
C LEU A 256 12.64 4.06 5.92
N CYS A 257 13.62 3.26 6.37
CA CYS A 257 13.39 2.15 7.29
C CYS A 257 14.47 2.02 8.39
N GLY A 258 15.12 3.10 8.75
CA GLY A 258 15.99 3.13 9.94
C GLY A 258 17.45 2.78 9.71
N GLY A 259 17.94 2.83 8.48
CA GLY A 259 19.36 2.66 8.18
C GLY A 259 19.70 1.42 7.38
N HIS A 260 20.97 1.26 7.09
CA HIS A 260 21.51 0.12 6.36
C HIS A 260 21.27 -1.20 7.10
N GLY A 261 20.97 -2.25 6.36
CA GLY A 261 20.69 -3.57 6.91
C GLY A 261 19.21 -3.82 7.23
N ASN A 262 18.35 -2.82 7.01
CA ASN A 262 16.92 -2.88 7.34
C ASN A 262 16.01 -2.87 6.10
N ASP A 263 16.57 -2.88 4.90
CA ASP A 263 15.83 -2.79 3.64
C ASP A 263 15.67 -4.15 2.93
N ASP A 264 14.94 -4.13 1.82
CA ASP A 264 14.67 -5.33 1.01
C ASP A 264 15.94 -6.01 0.49
N ASP A 265 16.99 -5.26 0.19
CA ASP A 265 18.25 -5.85 -0.26
C ASP A 265 18.99 -6.54 0.89
N ALA A 266 18.86 -6.04 2.11
CA ALA A 266 19.33 -6.74 3.31
C ALA A 266 18.53 -8.04 3.52
N ALA A 267 17.20 -8.02 3.38
CA ALA A 267 16.36 -9.20 3.51
C ALA A 267 16.69 -10.30 2.48
N VAL A 268 17.03 -9.91 1.25
CA VAL A 268 17.49 -10.85 0.20
C VAL A 268 18.82 -11.50 0.54
N ASN A 269 19.71 -10.77 1.20
CA ASN A 269 21.07 -11.24 1.54
C ASN A 269 21.16 -11.91 2.92
N ALA A 270 20.12 -11.79 3.75
CA ALA A 270 20.04 -12.44 5.06
C ALA A 270 19.97 -13.97 4.92
N ALA A 271 20.42 -14.68 5.95
CA ALA A 271 20.26 -16.13 6.03
C ALA A 271 18.77 -16.51 6.20
N ASP A 272 18.03 -15.68 6.92
CA ASP A 272 16.58 -15.76 7.09
C ASP A 272 15.98 -14.34 6.91
N PRO A 273 14.98 -14.14 6.01
CA PRO A 273 14.29 -12.85 5.88
C PRO A 273 13.67 -12.32 7.19
N ALA A 274 13.44 -13.19 8.17
CA ALA A 274 12.99 -12.82 9.51
C ALA A 274 13.94 -11.85 10.22
N GLU A 275 15.25 -11.91 9.93
CA GLU A 275 16.25 -11.00 10.50
C GLU A 275 15.96 -9.52 10.14
N VAL A 276 15.30 -9.30 9.00
CA VAL A 276 14.95 -7.95 8.54
C VAL A 276 13.45 -7.67 8.71
N TYR A 277 12.57 -8.50 8.14
CA TYR A 277 11.14 -8.24 8.19
C TYR A 277 10.53 -8.43 9.58
N GLY A 278 11.12 -9.33 10.40
CA GLY A 278 10.61 -9.64 11.75
C GLY A 278 10.58 -8.41 12.65
N GLN A 279 11.59 -7.55 12.59
CA GLN A 279 11.64 -6.32 13.39
C GLN A 279 10.44 -5.40 13.16
N TYR A 280 9.96 -5.29 11.91
CA TYR A 280 8.80 -4.45 11.61
C TYR A 280 7.50 -5.03 12.16
N ILE A 281 7.39 -6.37 12.12
CA ILE A 281 6.24 -7.07 12.72
C ILE A 281 6.24 -6.88 14.23
N ASP A 282 7.41 -6.96 14.88
CA ASP A 282 7.57 -6.75 16.31
C ASP A 282 7.30 -5.30 16.73
N MET A 283 7.64 -4.32 15.90
CA MET A 283 7.28 -2.91 16.08
C MET A 283 5.77 -2.65 15.91
N GLY A 284 5.00 -3.59 15.32
CA GLY A 284 3.57 -3.47 15.08
C GLY A 284 3.19 -3.00 13.68
N ALA A 285 4.09 -3.07 12.71
CA ALA A 285 3.75 -2.81 11.32
C ALA A 285 2.69 -3.81 10.84
N SER A 286 1.63 -3.29 10.24
CA SER A 286 0.53 -4.06 9.68
C SER A 286 0.34 -3.84 8.17
N MET A 287 1.15 -2.95 7.59
CA MET A 287 1.22 -2.67 6.15
C MET A 287 2.69 -2.49 5.78
N ILE A 288 3.20 -3.26 4.82
CA ILE A 288 4.62 -3.20 4.40
C ILE A 288 4.70 -3.00 2.89
N GLN A 289 5.30 -1.87 2.49
CA GLN A 289 5.62 -1.59 1.09
C GLN A 289 7.02 -2.09 0.77
N THR A 290 7.12 -2.92 -0.26
CA THR A 290 8.34 -3.65 -0.61
C THR A 290 8.61 -3.68 -2.12
N ASP A 291 9.88 -3.75 -2.49
CA ASP A 291 10.38 -4.10 -3.83
C ASP A 291 10.55 -5.62 -4.03
N ARG A 292 10.25 -6.42 -3.00
CA ARG A 292 10.40 -7.89 -2.99
C ARG A 292 9.10 -8.60 -2.53
N PRO A 293 7.94 -8.34 -3.20
CA PRO A 293 6.65 -8.82 -2.70
C PRO A 293 6.60 -10.34 -2.53
N ALA A 294 7.23 -11.13 -3.40
CA ALA A 294 7.27 -12.59 -3.27
C ALA A 294 8.00 -13.02 -2.00
N LEU A 295 9.18 -12.43 -1.71
CA LEU A 295 9.97 -12.76 -0.52
C LEU A 295 9.22 -12.42 0.77
N LEU A 296 8.60 -11.23 0.81
CA LEU A 296 7.81 -10.80 1.97
C LEU A 296 6.58 -11.70 2.17
N LEU A 297 5.86 -12.03 1.09
CA LEU A 297 4.70 -12.94 1.14
C LEU A 297 5.07 -14.31 1.68
N ASP A 298 6.17 -14.91 1.19
CA ASP A 298 6.63 -16.22 1.65
C ASP A 298 6.98 -16.18 3.15
N TYR A 299 7.66 -15.14 3.61
CA TYR A 299 7.94 -14.94 5.02
C TYR A 299 6.65 -14.81 5.85
N LEU A 300 5.73 -13.90 5.47
CA LEU A 300 4.49 -13.68 6.22
C LEU A 300 3.59 -14.91 6.28
N ARG A 301 3.53 -15.69 5.20
CA ARG A 301 2.82 -16.99 5.16
C ARG A 301 3.44 -17.98 6.13
N SER A 302 4.76 -18.04 6.20
CA SER A 302 5.48 -18.98 7.09
C SER A 302 5.17 -18.72 8.57
N ILE A 303 4.87 -17.48 8.95
CA ILE A 303 4.53 -17.08 10.33
C ILE A 303 3.02 -16.87 10.57
N GLY A 304 2.16 -17.23 9.59
CA GLY A 304 0.70 -17.13 9.70
C GLY A 304 0.17 -15.69 9.77
N ARG A 305 0.86 -14.74 9.12
CA ARG A 305 0.47 -13.33 9.04
C ARG A 305 -0.11 -12.93 7.68
N HIS A 306 -0.18 -13.86 6.74
CA HIS A 306 -0.77 -13.71 5.40
C HIS A 306 -1.33 -15.05 4.91
N ASP A 307 -2.22 -15.03 3.86
CA ASP A 307 -2.81 -16.22 3.23
C ASP A 307 -1.82 -17.01 2.36
#